data_ec16a9b6dbada2faeaccf9ce9637cc64
#
_entry.id   ec16a9b6dbada2faeaccf9ce9637cc64
#
_cell.length_a   1.000
_cell.length_b   1.000
_cell.length_c   1.000
_cell.angle_alpha   90.00
_cell.angle_beta   90.00
_cell.angle_gamma   90.00
#
_symmetry.space_group_name_H-M   'P 1'
#
loop_
_entity.id
_entity.type
_entity.pdbx_description
1 polymer ?
#
loop_
_entity_poly.entity_id
_entity_poly.type
_entity_poly.pdbx_seq_one_letter_code
_entity_poly.pdbx_strand_id
1 'polypeptide(L)'
;KYRIIPQGAPDIILQRCSYIYNYGSLKHLDYNTEQNIQKANEEMANKALRVLAIAYKDVTNLPYNINSENIEQDLVFTGLFGMIDPPRDGVRESILNAKKAGIKTVMITGDHILTAKAIAKDLGIYKDGDIAITGNELDQIPSRKFVSEKMKYSVFARVSPEHKVKIVKAFQKAGNVVAMTGDGVNDAPALKNADIGVAMGKNGTDVAKNASDMIL
;
A
#
# COMPACT_ATOMS: atom_id res chain seq x y z
N LYS A 1 -36.50 4.10 3.15
CA LYS A 1 -35.45 3.10 3.47
C LYS A 1 -34.19 3.41 2.66
N TYR A 2 -33.04 3.44 3.31
CA TYR A 2 -31.75 3.66 2.67
C TYR A 2 -30.85 2.45 2.95
N ARG A 3 -29.99 2.10 1.99
CA ARG A 3 -28.90 1.13 2.19
C ARG A 3 -27.58 1.87 2.09
N ILE A 4 -26.77 1.76 3.14
CA ILE A 4 -25.41 2.28 3.21
C ILE A 4 -24.49 1.11 2.86
N ILE A 5 -23.56 1.31 1.92
CA ILE A 5 -22.64 0.26 1.43
C ILE A 5 -21.21 0.82 1.51
N PRO A 6 -20.56 0.74 2.67
CA PRO A 6 -19.16 1.08 2.77
C PRO A 6 -18.29 0.00 2.14
N GLN A 7 -17.19 0.46 1.55
CA GLN A 7 -16.12 -0.38 1.05
C GLN A 7 -14.77 0.20 1.47
N GLY A 8 -13.81 -0.66 1.77
CA GLY A 8 -12.50 -0.20 2.22
C GLY A 8 -11.56 -1.32 2.61
N ALA A 9 -10.49 -0.95 3.32
CA ALA A 9 -9.52 -1.92 3.82
C ALA A 9 -10.21 -2.95 4.74
N PRO A 10 -9.93 -4.26 4.56
CA PRO A 10 -10.63 -5.32 5.30
C PRO A 10 -10.55 -5.17 6.82
N ASP A 11 -9.41 -4.77 7.35
CA ASP A 11 -9.19 -4.51 8.77
C ASP A 11 -10.09 -3.39 9.32
N ILE A 12 -10.29 -2.33 8.55
CA ILE A 12 -11.13 -1.19 8.94
C ILE A 12 -12.62 -1.55 8.87
N ILE A 13 -13.04 -2.21 7.78
CA ILE A 13 -14.46 -2.58 7.61
C ILE A 13 -14.88 -3.63 8.62
N LEU A 14 -14.04 -4.65 8.90
CA LEU A 14 -14.35 -5.70 9.88
C LEU A 14 -14.56 -5.14 11.28
N GLN A 15 -13.75 -4.18 11.73
CA GLN A 15 -13.91 -3.53 13.04
C GLN A 15 -15.25 -2.81 13.21
N ARG A 16 -15.92 -2.48 12.11
CA ARG A 16 -17.22 -1.79 12.09
C ARG A 16 -18.41 -2.74 11.88
N CYS A 17 -18.14 -4.04 11.71
CA CYS A 17 -19.14 -5.08 11.46
C CYS A 17 -19.52 -5.79 12.75
N SER A 18 -20.84 -5.87 13.04
CA SER A 18 -21.40 -6.70 14.11
C SER A 18 -22.06 -7.97 13.56
N TYR A 19 -22.31 -8.03 12.26
CA TYR A 19 -23.01 -9.11 11.59
C TYR A 19 -22.32 -9.54 10.31
N ILE A 20 -22.66 -10.76 9.86
CA ILE A 20 -22.26 -11.31 8.56
C ILE A 20 -23.48 -11.83 7.82
N TYR A 21 -23.53 -11.58 6.52
CA TYR A 21 -24.50 -12.21 5.63
C TYR A 21 -23.89 -13.50 5.06
N ASN A 22 -24.44 -14.63 5.47
CA ASN A 22 -23.91 -15.94 5.10
C ASN A 22 -25.03 -16.84 4.57
N TYR A 23 -24.94 -17.25 3.30
CA TYR A 23 -25.87 -18.15 2.62
C TYR A 23 -27.37 -17.82 2.84
N GLY A 24 -27.74 -16.55 2.63
CA GLY A 24 -29.12 -16.10 2.74
C GLY A 24 -29.57 -15.76 4.17
N SER A 25 -28.74 -15.87 5.17
CA SER A 25 -29.04 -15.56 6.58
C SER A 25 -28.11 -14.52 7.18
N LEU A 26 -28.67 -13.67 8.03
CA LEU A 26 -27.93 -12.73 8.87
C LEU A 26 -27.51 -13.44 10.16
N LYS A 27 -26.23 -13.41 10.49
CA LYS A 27 -25.67 -13.99 11.72
C LYS A 27 -24.82 -12.94 12.43
N HIS A 28 -24.66 -13.08 13.75
CA HIS A 28 -23.69 -12.29 14.48
C HIS A 28 -22.27 -12.67 14.03
N LEU A 29 -21.40 -11.68 13.87
CA LEU A 29 -20.00 -11.91 13.52
C LEU A 29 -19.26 -12.35 14.80
N ASP A 30 -18.97 -13.65 14.89
CA ASP A 30 -18.20 -14.22 15.98
C ASP A 30 -16.69 -14.20 15.69
N TYR A 31 -15.90 -14.40 16.74
CA TYR A 31 -14.43 -14.39 16.66
C TYR A 31 -13.88 -15.40 15.64
N ASN A 32 -14.45 -16.61 15.58
CA ASN A 32 -13.96 -17.64 14.64
C ASN A 32 -14.22 -17.25 13.20
N THR A 33 -15.38 -16.68 12.93
CA THR A 33 -15.74 -16.17 11.59
C THR A 33 -14.83 -15.01 11.20
N GLU A 34 -14.55 -14.08 12.12
CA GLU A 34 -13.62 -12.97 11.88
C GLU A 34 -12.22 -13.48 11.54
N GLN A 35 -11.69 -14.45 12.28
CA GLN A 35 -10.38 -15.07 12.01
C GLN A 35 -10.34 -15.75 10.62
N ASN A 36 -11.42 -16.41 10.22
CA ASN A 36 -11.50 -17.02 8.89
C ASN A 36 -11.49 -15.97 7.78
N ILE A 37 -12.15 -14.83 7.97
CA ILE A 37 -12.14 -13.71 7.01
C ILE A 37 -10.74 -13.11 6.94
N GLN A 38 -10.08 -12.90 8.07
CA GLN A 38 -8.70 -12.39 8.12
C GLN A 38 -7.74 -13.32 7.39
N LYS A 39 -7.84 -14.64 7.62
CA LYS A 39 -7.04 -15.63 6.90
C LYS A 39 -7.29 -15.60 5.38
N ALA A 40 -8.54 -15.51 4.96
CA ALA A 40 -8.88 -15.37 3.54
C ALA A 40 -8.28 -14.08 2.95
N ASN A 41 -8.32 -12.97 3.68
CA ASN A 41 -7.66 -11.73 3.28
C ASN A 41 -6.15 -11.90 3.11
N GLU A 42 -5.48 -12.57 4.05
CA GLU A 42 -4.04 -12.86 3.95
C GLU A 42 -3.71 -13.75 2.76
N GLU A 43 -4.50 -14.80 2.51
CA GLU A 43 -4.32 -15.68 1.36
C GLU A 43 -4.47 -14.93 0.03
N MET A 44 -5.45 -14.01 -0.07
CA MET A 44 -5.63 -13.15 -1.24
C MET A 44 -4.47 -12.16 -1.40
N ALA A 45 -4.04 -11.51 -0.30
CA ALA A 45 -2.93 -10.57 -0.31
C ALA A 45 -1.58 -11.24 -0.67
N ASN A 46 -1.37 -12.49 -0.21
CA ASN A 46 -0.19 -13.29 -0.59
C ASN A 46 -0.14 -13.67 -2.09
N LYS A 47 -1.29 -13.60 -2.77
CA LYS A 47 -1.40 -13.72 -4.24
C LYS A 47 -1.28 -12.36 -4.95
N ALA A 48 -0.74 -11.34 -4.28
CA ALA A 48 -0.62 -9.97 -4.78
C ALA A 48 -1.96 -9.28 -5.12
N LEU A 49 -3.07 -9.75 -4.56
CA LEU A 49 -4.36 -9.11 -4.74
C LEU A 49 -4.47 -7.89 -3.81
N ARG A 50 -4.93 -6.78 -4.37
CA ARG A 50 -5.45 -5.65 -3.59
C ARG A 50 -6.83 -6.01 -3.09
N VAL A 51 -6.99 -6.19 -1.79
CA VAL A 51 -8.24 -6.68 -1.20
C VAL A 51 -9.04 -5.51 -0.65
N LEU A 52 -10.32 -5.47 -0.99
CA LEU A 52 -11.33 -4.61 -0.38
C LEU A 52 -12.39 -5.47 0.31
N ALA A 53 -12.87 -5.01 1.45
CA ALA A 53 -14.06 -5.55 2.09
C ALA A 53 -15.28 -4.71 1.73
N ILE A 54 -16.43 -5.36 1.64
CA ILE A 54 -17.72 -4.73 1.42
C ILE A 54 -18.65 -5.13 2.57
N ALA A 55 -19.35 -4.14 3.09
CA ALA A 55 -20.39 -4.32 4.10
C ALA A 55 -21.62 -3.48 3.76
N TYR A 56 -22.74 -3.73 4.42
CA TYR A 56 -23.92 -2.89 4.28
C TYR A 56 -24.65 -2.68 5.61
N LYS A 57 -25.49 -1.65 5.64
CA LYS A 57 -26.46 -1.39 6.72
C LYS A 57 -27.73 -0.81 6.13
N ASP A 58 -28.90 -1.36 6.50
CA ASP A 58 -30.19 -0.80 6.14
C ASP A 58 -30.69 0.12 7.26
N VAL A 59 -31.08 1.33 6.90
CA VAL A 59 -31.64 2.33 7.82
C VAL A 59 -32.97 2.89 7.28
N THR A 60 -33.87 3.23 8.18
CA THR A 60 -35.15 3.87 7.81
C THR A 60 -34.97 5.34 7.50
N ASN A 61 -34.14 6.03 8.28
CA ASN A 61 -33.83 7.44 8.15
C ASN A 61 -32.33 7.65 8.21
N LEU A 62 -31.82 8.63 7.47
CA LEU A 62 -30.43 9.06 7.59
C LEU A 62 -30.26 9.96 8.81
N PRO A 63 -29.13 9.88 9.54
CA PRO A 63 -28.81 10.81 10.61
C PRO A 63 -28.62 12.22 10.06
N TYR A 64 -28.83 13.24 10.91
CA TYR A 64 -28.68 14.65 10.53
C TYR A 64 -27.23 14.96 10.07
N ASN A 65 -26.24 14.41 10.75
CA ASN A 65 -24.82 14.48 10.35
C ASN A 65 -24.40 13.16 9.72
N ILE A 66 -24.17 13.19 8.41
CA ILE A 66 -23.67 12.04 7.64
C ILE A 66 -22.13 12.08 7.65
N ASN A 67 -21.53 11.29 8.54
CA ASN A 67 -20.10 11.02 8.54
C ASN A 67 -19.85 9.53 8.80
N SER A 68 -18.63 9.06 8.53
CA SER A 68 -18.30 7.66 8.68
C SER A 68 -18.46 7.13 10.11
N GLU A 69 -18.22 7.97 11.12
CA GLU A 69 -18.33 7.57 12.53
C GLU A 69 -19.78 7.28 12.92
N ASN A 70 -20.75 8.01 12.34
CA ASN A 70 -22.17 7.87 12.69
C ASN A 70 -22.90 6.81 11.86
N ILE A 71 -22.49 6.58 10.62
CA ILE A 71 -23.22 5.70 9.70
C ILE A 71 -22.57 4.34 9.49
N GLU A 72 -21.24 4.24 9.67
CA GLU A 72 -20.49 3.02 9.43
C GLU A 72 -20.25 2.22 10.72
N GLN A 73 -21.29 2.00 11.51
CA GLN A 73 -21.29 1.18 12.72
C GLN A 73 -22.36 0.09 12.60
N ASP A 74 -22.17 -1.05 13.28
CA ASP A 74 -23.06 -2.21 13.25
C ASP A 74 -23.39 -2.68 11.84
N LEU A 75 -22.35 -2.76 11.02
CA LEU A 75 -22.45 -3.17 9.62
C LEU A 75 -22.64 -4.67 9.50
N VAL A 76 -23.20 -5.09 8.37
CA VAL A 76 -23.28 -6.48 7.94
C VAL A 76 -22.17 -6.74 6.94
N PHE A 77 -21.20 -7.55 7.31
CA PHE A 77 -20.13 -7.96 6.41
C PHE A 77 -20.69 -8.82 5.27
N THR A 78 -20.31 -8.51 4.04
CA THR A 78 -20.80 -9.21 2.84
C THR A 78 -19.74 -10.10 2.21
N GLY A 79 -18.49 -9.61 2.18
CA GLY A 79 -17.40 -10.38 1.58
C GLY A 79 -16.16 -9.55 1.29
N LEU A 80 -15.14 -10.28 0.82
CA LEU A 80 -13.89 -9.72 0.32
C LEU A 80 -13.91 -9.70 -1.21
N PHE A 81 -13.34 -8.67 -1.78
CA PHE A 81 -13.16 -8.51 -3.22
C PHE A 81 -11.68 -8.27 -3.51
N GLY A 82 -11.04 -9.19 -4.25
CA GLY A 82 -9.64 -9.09 -4.64
C GLY A 82 -9.48 -8.57 -6.05
N MET A 83 -8.67 -7.54 -6.21
CA MET A 83 -8.27 -6.99 -7.50
C MET A 83 -6.80 -7.28 -7.74
N ILE A 84 -6.42 -7.54 -8.98
CA ILE A 84 -5.02 -7.63 -9.39
C ILE A 84 -4.76 -6.54 -10.42
N ASP A 85 -3.68 -5.81 -10.21
CA ASP A 85 -3.09 -4.90 -11.18
C ASP A 85 -1.69 -5.44 -11.48
N PRO A 86 -1.55 -6.28 -12.52
CA PRO A 86 -0.29 -6.94 -12.80
C PRO A 86 0.76 -5.91 -13.20
N PRO A 87 2.03 -6.14 -12.85
CA PRO A 87 3.13 -5.33 -13.35
C PRO A 87 3.10 -5.26 -14.88
N ARG A 88 3.46 -4.11 -15.45
CA ARG A 88 3.56 -3.96 -16.91
C ARG A 88 4.61 -4.92 -17.48
N ASP A 89 4.41 -5.32 -18.73
CA ASP A 89 5.38 -6.11 -19.48
C ASP A 89 6.76 -5.44 -19.49
N GLY A 90 7.82 -6.25 -19.34
CA GLY A 90 9.21 -5.78 -19.35
C GLY A 90 9.73 -5.20 -18.03
N VAL A 91 8.88 -4.95 -17.01
CA VAL A 91 9.33 -4.40 -15.71
C VAL A 91 10.33 -5.34 -15.03
N ARG A 92 10.05 -6.63 -15.02
CA ARG A 92 10.95 -7.65 -14.43
C ARG A 92 12.33 -7.65 -15.11
N GLU A 93 12.36 -7.55 -16.43
CA GLU A 93 13.60 -7.48 -17.20
C GLU A 93 14.38 -6.19 -16.90
N SER A 94 13.68 -5.05 -16.84
CA SER A 94 14.25 -3.77 -16.48
C SER A 94 14.90 -3.79 -15.09
N ILE A 95 14.24 -4.39 -14.10
CA ILE A 95 14.79 -4.57 -12.75
C ILE A 95 16.03 -5.47 -12.77
N LEU A 96 16.02 -6.55 -13.55
CA LEU A 96 17.20 -7.42 -13.72
C LEU A 96 18.38 -6.68 -14.35
N ASN A 97 18.12 -5.84 -15.35
CA ASN A 97 19.14 -5.03 -16.02
C ASN A 97 19.70 -3.96 -15.09
N ALA A 98 18.85 -3.27 -14.33
CA ALA A 98 19.28 -2.33 -13.28
C ALA A 98 20.21 -3.03 -12.26
N LYS A 99 19.83 -4.23 -11.81
CA LYS A 99 20.65 -5.02 -10.90
C LYS A 99 22.00 -5.43 -11.48
N LYS A 100 22.05 -5.83 -12.78
CA LYS A 100 23.32 -6.13 -13.47
C LYS A 100 24.23 -4.91 -13.55
N ALA A 101 23.64 -3.71 -13.66
CA ALA A 101 24.34 -2.43 -13.62
C ALA A 101 24.74 -1.98 -12.20
N GLY A 102 24.52 -2.79 -11.17
CA GLY A 102 24.84 -2.46 -9.77
C GLY A 102 23.82 -1.54 -9.09
N ILE A 103 22.66 -1.29 -9.70
CA ILE A 103 21.61 -0.44 -9.16
C ILE A 103 20.68 -1.29 -8.27
N LYS A 104 20.51 -0.88 -7.02
CA LYS A 104 19.53 -1.47 -6.11
C LYS A 104 18.16 -0.85 -6.34
N THR A 105 17.20 -1.65 -6.75
CA THR A 105 15.81 -1.24 -6.83
C THR A 105 15.13 -1.41 -5.46
N VAL A 106 14.36 -0.41 -5.06
CA VAL A 106 13.58 -0.39 -3.81
C VAL A 106 12.13 -0.05 -4.16
N MET A 107 11.19 -0.81 -3.61
CA MET A 107 9.76 -0.55 -3.79
C MET A 107 9.22 0.34 -2.68
N ILE A 108 8.55 1.43 -3.06
CA ILE A 108 7.90 2.36 -2.15
C ILE A 108 6.44 2.50 -2.60
N THR A 109 5.48 2.11 -1.75
CA THR A 109 4.06 2.07 -2.13
C THR A 109 3.13 2.47 -0.97
N GLY A 110 1.92 2.93 -1.32
CA GLY A 110 0.82 3.10 -0.39
C GLY A 110 0.07 1.80 -0.06
N ASP A 111 0.32 0.71 -0.78
CA ASP A 111 -0.37 -0.57 -0.63
C ASP A 111 -0.05 -1.26 0.69
N HIS A 112 -0.86 -2.30 0.99
CA HIS A 112 -0.65 -3.16 2.14
C HIS A 112 0.67 -3.93 2.00
N ILE A 113 1.37 -4.15 3.12
CA ILE A 113 2.71 -4.75 3.14
C ILE A 113 2.76 -6.15 2.52
N LEU A 114 1.74 -6.99 2.72
CA LEU A 114 1.69 -8.33 2.13
C LEU A 114 1.59 -8.28 0.61
N THR A 115 0.75 -7.40 0.08
CA THR A 115 0.61 -7.17 -1.38
C THR A 115 1.93 -6.63 -1.97
N ALA A 116 2.49 -5.60 -1.34
CA ALA A 116 3.75 -5.00 -1.77
C ALA A 116 4.90 -6.02 -1.79
N LYS A 117 5.00 -6.85 -0.73
CA LYS A 117 6.01 -7.91 -0.63
C LYS A 117 5.82 -8.98 -1.69
N ALA A 118 4.60 -9.40 -1.98
CA ALA A 118 4.30 -10.39 -3.01
C ALA A 118 4.69 -9.88 -4.41
N ILE A 119 4.30 -8.66 -4.76
CA ILE A 119 4.69 -8.01 -6.03
C ILE A 119 6.22 -7.85 -6.12
N ALA A 120 6.85 -7.36 -5.05
CA ALA A 120 8.30 -7.15 -5.04
C ALA A 120 9.07 -8.48 -5.17
N LYS A 121 8.55 -9.58 -4.61
CA LYS A 121 9.13 -10.92 -4.76
C LYS A 121 9.00 -11.42 -6.20
N ASP A 122 7.85 -11.27 -6.80
CA ASP A 122 7.61 -11.65 -8.21
C ASP A 122 8.53 -10.87 -9.16
N LEU A 123 8.72 -9.58 -8.94
CA LEU A 123 9.60 -8.72 -9.72
C LEU A 123 11.09 -8.91 -9.43
N GLY A 124 11.48 -9.68 -8.40
CA GLY A 124 12.86 -9.90 -8.02
C GLY A 124 13.52 -8.73 -7.27
N ILE A 125 12.72 -7.76 -6.79
CA ILE A 125 13.14 -6.65 -5.92
C ILE A 125 13.40 -7.18 -4.50
N TYR A 126 12.47 -8.00 -3.97
CA TYR A 126 12.52 -8.58 -2.63
C TYR A 126 13.05 -10.02 -2.68
N LYS A 127 13.95 -10.36 -1.78
CA LYS A 127 14.54 -11.70 -1.64
C LYS A 127 14.47 -12.15 -0.20
N ASP A 128 14.71 -13.45 0.02
CA ASP A 128 14.84 -13.99 1.36
C ASP A 128 16.05 -13.35 2.07
N GLY A 129 15.81 -12.85 3.28
CA GLY A 129 16.76 -12.05 4.05
C GLY A 129 16.63 -10.53 3.89
N ASP A 130 15.85 -10.05 2.91
CA ASP A 130 15.53 -8.63 2.79
C ASP A 130 14.45 -8.23 3.81
N ILE A 131 14.40 -6.94 4.10
CA ILE A 131 13.44 -6.35 5.03
C ILE A 131 12.35 -5.61 4.24
N ALA A 132 11.09 -5.91 4.59
CA ALA A 132 9.91 -5.16 4.18
C ALA A 132 9.29 -4.53 5.43
N ILE A 133 9.02 -3.22 5.42
CA ILE A 133 8.43 -2.48 6.56
C ILE A 133 7.34 -1.53 6.12
N THR A 134 6.50 -1.16 7.07
CA THR A 134 5.49 -0.11 6.92
C THR A 134 6.06 1.27 7.29
N GLY A 135 5.35 2.34 6.91
CA GLY A 135 5.70 3.70 7.32
C GLY A 135 5.74 3.87 8.84
N ASN A 136 4.78 3.28 9.56
CA ASN A 136 4.73 3.32 11.03
C ASN A 136 5.95 2.63 11.68
N GLU A 137 6.38 1.48 11.15
CA GLU A 137 7.60 0.81 11.63
C GLU A 137 8.85 1.62 11.30
N LEU A 138 8.89 2.28 10.12
CA LEU A 138 9.99 3.16 9.74
C LEU A 138 10.14 4.34 10.71
N ASP A 139 9.06 4.86 11.27
CA ASP A 139 9.11 5.96 12.23
C ASP A 139 9.70 5.56 13.58
N GLN A 140 9.59 4.30 13.94
CA GLN A 140 10.15 3.76 15.19
C GLN A 140 11.65 3.38 15.05
N ILE A 141 12.19 3.32 13.82
CA ILE A 141 13.59 2.96 13.62
C ILE A 141 14.48 4.20 13.82
N PRO A 142 15.47 4.15 14.73
CA PRO A 142 16.43 5.23 14.85
C PRO A 142 17.17 5.50 13.53
N SER A 143 17.31 6.77 13.14
CA SER A 143 17.90 7.17 11.87
C SER A 143 19.28 6.57 11.62
N ARG A 144 20.12 6.43 12.66
CA ARG A 144 21.44 5.80 12.55
C ARG A 144 21.35 4.32 12.16
N LYS A 145 20.42 3.58 12.79
CA LYS A 145 20.18 2.17 12.49
C LYS A 145 19.67 1.99 11.07
N PHE A 146 18.71 2.82 10.66
CA PHE A 146 18.17 2.79 9.31
C PHE A 146 19.26 3.03 8.26
N VAL A 147 20.09 4.06 8.43
CA VAL A 147 21.21 4.36 7.52
C VAL A 147 22.22 3.22 7.47
N SER A 148 22.59 2.58 8.60
CA SER A 148 23.56 1.49 8.62
C SER A 148 23.03 0.20 7.97
N GLU A 149 21.73 -0.06 8.03
CA GLU A 149 21.11 -1.30 7.52
C GLU A 149 20.33 -1.10 6.21
N LYS A 150 20.36 0.11 5.59
CA LYS A 150 19.56 0.48 4.43
C LYS A 150 19.57 -0.54 3.29
N MET A 151 20.69 -1.20 3.07
CA MET A 151 20.82 -2.19 1.99
C MET A 151 20.00 -3.47 2.23
N LYS A 152 19.51 -3.69 3.44
CA LYS A 152 18.61 -4.80 3.75
C LYS A 152 17.15 -4.46 3.42
N TYR A 153 16.78 -3.17 3.41
CA TYR A 153 15.40 -2.74 3.11
C TYR A 153 15.17 -2.73 1.60
N SER A 154 14.17 -3.45 1.17
CA SER A 154 13.78 -3.56 -0.25
C SER A 154 12.33 -3.14 -0.51
N VAL A 155 11.47 -3.12 0.53
CA VAL A 155 10.06 -2.76 0.39
C VAL A 155 9.64 -1.85 1.54
N PHE A 156 9.01 -0.72 1.18
CA PHE A 156 8.35 0.21 2.10
C PHE A 156 6.88 0.33 1.71
N ALA A 157 5.98 -0.09 2.60
CA ALA A 157 4.55 -0.15 2.38
C ALA A 157 3.78 0.83 3.27
N ARG A 158 2.58 1.25 2.89
CA ARG A 158 1.75 2.22 3.63
C ARG A 158 2.54 3.47 4.04
N VAL A 159 3.30 4.03 3.11
CA VAL A 159 4.14 5.20 3.36
C VAL A 159 3.44 6.50 2.98
N SER A 160 3.64 7.54 3.80
CA SER A 160 3.24 8.92 3.50
C SER A 160 4.27 9.64 2.62
N PRO A 161 3.97 10.81 2.07
CA PRO A 161 4.95 11.62 1.33
C PRO A 161 6.21 11.93 2.15
N GLU A 162 6.07 12.19 3.44
CA GLU A 162 7.20 12.47 4.36
C GLU A 162 8.11 11.24 4.50
N HIS A 163 7.53 10.05 4.57
CA HIS A 163 8.30 8.80 4.59
C HIS A 163 9.14 8.63 3.33
N LYS A 164 8.59 8.97 2.14
CA LYS A 164 9.33 8.91 0.87
C LYS A 164 10.58 9.79 0.91
N VAL A 165 10.45 11.02 1.40
CA VAL A 165 11.58 11.95 1.59
C VAL A 165 12.59 11.41 2.61
N LYS A 166 12.11 10.83 3.74
CA LYS A 166 12.95 10.22 4.77
C LYS A 166 13.80 9.07 4.20
N ILE A 167 13.18 8.23 3.36
CA ILE A 167 13.85 7.10 2.70
C ILE A 167 14.95 7.61 1.75
N VAL A 168 14.62 8.55 0.84
CA VAL A 168 15.58 9.16 -0.09
C VAL A 168 16.78 9.72 0.68
N LYS A 169 16.54 10.56 1.68
CA LYS A 169 17.62 11.18 2.48
C LYS A 169 18.47 10.16 3.25
N ALA A 170 17.87 9.05 3.68
CA ALA A 170 18.63 8.01 4.37
C ALA A 170 19.60 7.28 3.43
N PHE A 171 19.19 6.98 2.20
CA PHE A 171 20.07 6.40 1.18
C PHE A 171 21.18 7.38 0.76
N GLN A 172 20.86 8.67 0.58
CA GLN A 172 21.85 9.72 0.29
C GLN A 172 22.88 9.91 1.41
N LYS A 173 22.42 10.01 2.68
CA LYS A 173 23.32 10.10 3.85
C LYS A 173 24.26 8.91 3.99
N ALA A 174 23.91 7.81 3.40
CA ALA A 174 24.71 6.60 3.36
C ALA A 174 25.65 6.54 2.13
N GLY A 175 25.79 7.63 1.39
CA GLY A 175 26.72 7.76 0.27
C GLY A 175 26.20 7.17 -1.05
N ASN A 176 24.89 6.92 -1.19
CA ASN A 176 24.34 6.45 -2.44
C ASN A 176 23.82 7.64 -3.28
N VAL A 177 23.92 7.53 -4.59
CA VAL A 177 23.17 8.36 -5.54
C VAL A 177 21.77 7.76 -5.69
N VAL A 178 20.74 8.56 -5.46
CA VAL A 178 19.35 8.10 -5.39
C VAL A 178 18.56 8.65 -6.56
N ALA A 179 18.04 7.77 -7.43
CA ALA A 179 17.00 8.10 -8.38
C ALA A 179 15.63 7.76 -7.75
N MET A 180 14.71 8.71 -7.79
CA MET A 180 13.32 8.52 -7.33
C MET A 180 12.39 8.62 -8.52
N THR A 181 11.53 7.61 -8.69
CA THR A 181 10.47 7.64 -9.71
C THR A 181 9.11 7.91 -9.06
N GLY A 182 8.26 8.67 -9.72
CA GLY A 182 6.90 8.96 -9.22
C GLY A 182 5.99 9.54 -10.28
N ASP A 183 4.69 9.50 -10.06
CA ASP A 183 3.66 9.98 -10.97
C ASP A 183 2.63 10.92 -10.32
N GLY A 184 2.58 10.93 -8.99
CA GLY A 184 1.58 11.66 -8.22
C GLY A 184 2.09 12.91 -7.52
N VAL A 185 1.14 13.74 -7.08
CA VAL A 185 1.41 14.92 -6.24
C VAL A 185 2.17 14.55 -4.96
N ASN A 186 1.85 13.38 -4.40
CA ASN A 186 2.47 12.84 -3.19
C ASN A 186 3.94 12.45 -3.36
N ASP A 187 4.42 12.32 -4.60
CA ASP A 187 5.80 11.97 -4.93
C ASP A 187 6.69 13.21 -5.08
N ALA A 188 6.10 14.35 -5.41
CA ALA A 188 6.83 15.57 -5.75
C ALA A 188 7.88 15.99 -4.71
N PRO A 189 7.62 15.94 -3.38
CA PRO A 189 8.65 16.25 -2.39
C PRO A 189 9.84 15.29 -2.44
N ALA A 190 9.60 13.99 -2.70
CA ALA A 190 10.66 12.99 -2.80
C ALA A 190 11.44 13.09 -4.12
N LEU A 191 10.73 13.34 -5.23
CA LEU A 191 11.35 13.61 -6.54
C LEU A 191 12.33 14.77 -6.45
N LYS A 192 11.91 15.90 -5.85
CA LYS A 192 12.74 17.10 -5.69
C LYS A 192 13.93 16.90 -4.74
N ASN A 193 13.86 15.99 -3.79
CA ASN A 193 14.93 15.71 -2.82
C ASN A 193 15.89 14.61 -3.26
N ALA A 194 15.57 13.84 -4.31
CA ALA A 194 16.45 12.84 -4.88
C ALA A 194 17.62 13.50 -5.63
N ASP A 195 18.66 12.72 -5.92
CA ASP A 195 19.74 13.20 -6.79
C ASP A 195 19.28 13.22 -8.26
N ILE A 196 18.32 12.36 -8.60
CA ILE A 196 17.65 12.33 -9.90
C ILE A 196 16.16 12.05 -9.67
N GLY A 197 15.31 13.06 -9.81
CA GLY A 197 13.86 12.90 -9.82
C GLY A 197 13.38 12.53 -11.22
N VAL A 198 12.57 11.47 -11.34
CA VAL A 198 12.06 10.97 -12.62
C VAL A 198 10.53 10.89 -12.57
N ALA A 199 9.84 11.69 -13.38
CA ALA A 199 8.39 11.65 -13.48
C ALA A 199 7.90 10.86 -14.69
N MET A 200 6.71 10.26 -14.55
CA MET A 200 6.03 9.59 -15.67
C MET A 200 5.43 10.62 -16.63
N GLY A 201 5.81 10.57 -17.91
CA GLY A 201 5.36 11.54 -18.90
C GLY A 201 3.89 11.39 -19.28
N LYS A 202 3.43 10.18 -19.55
CA LYS A 202 2.06 9.93 -20.01
C LYS A 202 1.03 10.04 -18.86
N ASN A 203 1.32 9.48 -17.71
CA ASN A 203 0.38 9.37 -16.58
C ASN A 203 0.78 10.24 -15.37
N GLY A 204 1.93 10.92 -15.43
CA GLY A 204 2.39 11.76 -14.33
C GLY A 204 1.62 13.08 -14.26
N THR A 205 1.32 13.52 -13.05
CA THR A 205 0.73 14.84 -12.80
C THR A 205 1.72 15.96 -13.13
N ASP A 206 1.22 17.14 -13.46
CA ASP A 206 2.07 18.31 -13.71
C ASP A 206 2.93 18.68 -12.51
N VAL A 207 2.43 18.43 -11.29
CA VAL A 207 3.17 18.65 -10.05
C VAL A 207 4.39 17.72 -9.96
N ALA A 208 4.23 16.43 -10.28
CA ALA A 208 5.33 15.47 -10.32
C ALA A 208 6.36 15.83 -11.41
N LYS A 209 5.88 16.18 -12.61
CA LYS A 209 6.73 16.60 -13.73
C LYS A 209 7.55 17.84 -13.40
N ASN A 210 6.94 18.86 -12.80
CA ASN A 210 7.61 20.10 -12.42
C ASN A 210 8.62 19.91 -11.25
N ALA A 211 8.47 18.84 -10.47
CA ALA A 211 9.37 18.50 -9.36
C ALA A 211 10.52 17.57 -9.78
N SER A 212 10.54 17.08 -11.02
CA SER A 212 11.50 16.09 -11.51
C SER A 212 12.58 16.71 -12.41
N ASP A 213 13.72 16.03 -12.50
CA ASP A 213 14.82 16.38 -13.41
C ASP A 213 14.64 15.73 -14.79
N MET A 214 13.90 14.62 -14.85
CA MET A 214 13.66 13.84 -16.06
C MET A 214 12.19 13.44 -16.18
N ILE A 215 11.66 13.42 -17.39
CA ILE A 215 10.31 12.95 -17.73
C ILE A 215 10.44 11.81 -18.74
N LEU A 216 9.82 10.64 -18.42
CA LEU A 216 9.83 9.45 -19.27
C LEU A 216 8.54 9.29 -20.06
#